data_1b408e528f98adc60c9c4513b7a3211b
#
_entry.id   1b408e528f98adc60c9c4513b7a3211b
#
_cell.length_a   1.000
_cell.length_b   1.000
_cell.length_c   1.000
_cell.angle_alpha   90.00
_cell.angle_beta   90.00
_cell.angle_gamma   90.00
#
_symmetry.space_group_name_H-M   'P 1'
#
loop_
_entity.id
_entity.type
_entity.pdbx_description
1 polymer ?
#
loop_
_entity_poly.entity_id
_entity_poly.type
_entity_poly.pdbx_seq_one_letter_code
_entity_poly.pdbx_strand_id
1 'polypeptide(L)'
;SSDLIADIAKRKPDQIIEDALDASRRLQREYKRPYYKFGVETVQFQYYFAEIMRQRAAAVGEYLPIEEINSTQNKDARIQSLQPFVKNGYIKFSKKHKTLLKQMTEYPMGKNDDAPDGLQMAVKLALDVKIGRRVDYRSVIARALDFRRGAY
;
A
#
# COMPACT_ATOMS: atom_id res chain seq x y z
N SER A 1 6.04 17.73 4.10
CA SER A 1 6.68 16.52 3.58
C SER A 1 5.65 15.40 3.51
N SER A 2 5.51 14.78 2.38
CA SER A 2 4.69 13.58 2.25
C SER A 2 5.47 12.42 2.84
N ASP A 3 5.00 11.88 3.95
CA ASP A 3 5.70 10.79 4.62
C ASP A 3 5.21 9.46 4.03
N LEU A 4 6.03 8.86 3.17
CA LEU A 4 5.88 7.47 2.78
C LEU A 4 6.19 6.61 4.00
N ILE A 5 5.27 5.73 4.38
CA ILE A 5 5.50 4.69 5.37
C ILE A 5 5.59 3.36 4.62
N ALA A 6 6.71 2.68 4.73
CA ALA A 6 6.91 1.36 4.19
C ALA A 6 7.10 0.36 5.36
N ASP A 7 6.16 -0.55 5.50
CA ASP A 7 6.17 -1.63 6.49
C ASP A 7 6.01 -2.96 5.76
N ILE A 8 7.11 -3.71 5.71
CA ILE A 8 7.22 -4.94 4.93
C ILE A 8 7.62 -6.07 5.87
N ALA A 9 6.68 -6.97 6.15
CA ALA A 9 6.90 -8.12 6.99
C ALA A 9 5.93 -9.25 6.66
N LYS A 10 6.34 -10.48 6.94
CA LYS A 10 5.42 -11.63 6.89
C LYS A 10 4.49 -11.59 8.09
N ARG A 11 3.20 -11.66 7.83
CA ARG A 11 2.16 -11.63 8.87
C ARG A 11 1.03 -12.60 8.53
N LYS A 12 0.38 -13.10 9.58
CA LYS A 12 -0.89 -13.83 9.42
C LYS A 12 -2.01 -12.86 9.02
N PRO A 13 -3.05 -13.32 8.32
CA PRO A 13 -4.17 -12.46 7.88
C PRO A 13 -4.78 -11.62 9.00
N ASP A 14 -5.03 -12.21 10.17
CA ASP A 14 -5.57 -11.48 11.33
C ASP A 14 -4.67 -10.34 11.77
N GLN A 15 -3.36 -10.57 11.80
CA GLN A 15 -2.38 -9.54 12.16
C GLN A 15 -2.36 -8.40 11.14
N ILE A 16 -2.53 -8.70 9.86
CA ILE A 16 -2.60 -7.68 8.80
C ILE A 16 -3.80 -6.76 9.03
N ILE A 17 -4.95 -7.34 9.40
CA ILE A 17 -6.16 -6.56 9.67
C ILE A 17 -5.96 -5.64 10.87
N GLU A 18 -5.46 -6.17 11.98
CA GLU A 18 -5.18 -5.36 13.19
C GLU A 18 -4.18 -4.24 12.90
N ASP A 19 -3.10 -4.54 12.20
CA ASP A 19 -2.10 -3.54 11.82
C ASP A 19 -2.69 -2.45 10.89
N ALA A 20 -3.62 -2.81 10.01
CA ALA A 20 -4.31 -1.85 9.15
C ALA A 20 -5.22 -0.91 9.95
N LEU A 21 -5.97 -1.45 10.92
CA LEU A 21 -6.80 -0.67 11.83
C LEU A 21 -5.95 0.25 12.71
N ASP A 22 -4.87 -0.26 13.28
CA ASP A 22 -3.95 0.54 14.10
C ASP A 22 -3.28 1.65 13.29
N ALA A 23 -2.92 1.38 12.05
CA ALA A 23 -2.39 2.41 11.15
C ALA A 23 -3.45 3.48 10.85
N SER A 24 -4.72 3.09 10.64
CA SER A 24 -5.84 4.02 10.44
C SER A 24 -6.01 4.93 11.67
N ARG A 25 -6.04 4.34 12.87
CA ARG A 25 -6.14 5.08 14.13
C ARG A 25 -4.98 6.05 14.33
N ARG A 26 -3.76 5.62 14.01
CA ARG A 26 -2.57 6.46 14.09
C ARG A 26 -2.67 7.66 13.16
N LEU A 27 -3.06 7.44 11.90
CA LEU A 27 -3.25 8.52 10.94
C LEU A 27 -4.29 9.53 11.41
N GLN A 28 -5.40 9.04 11.92
CA GLN A 28 -6.45 9.90 12.45
C GLN A 28 -5.94 10.74 13.64
N ARG A 29 -5.10 10.18 14.53
CA ARG A 29 -4.52 10.91 15.66
C ARG A 29 -3.48 11.94 15.22
N GLU A 30 -2.55 11.55 14.35
CA GLU A 30 -1.40 12.37 13.96
C GLU A 30 -1.77 13.46 12.95
N TYR A 31 -2.58 13.09 11.95
CA TYR A 31 -2.89 13.98 10.82
C TYR A 31 -4.33 14.48 10.81
N LYS A 32 -5.19 14.03 11.75
CA LYS A 32 -6.62 14.33 11.80
C LYS A 32 -7.37 13.98 10.51
N ARG A 33 -6.87 12.97 9.79
CA ARG A 33 -7.42 12.49 8.52
C ARG A 33 -7.38 10.98 8.46
N PRO A 34 -8.50 10.33 8.08
CA PRO A 34 -8.52 8.89 7.81
C PRO A 34 -7.80 8.58 6.50
N TYR A 35 -7.67 7.30 6.17
CA TYR A 35 -7.31 6.89 4.82
C TYR A 35 -8.28 7.48 3.80
N TYR A 36 -7.75 7.98 2.71
CA TYR A 36 -8.56 8.35 1.55
C TYR A 36 -8.99 7.12 0.74
N LYS A 37 -8.05 6.21 0.52
CA LYS A 37 -8.21 4.90 -0.08
C LYS A 37 -7.31 3.90 0.63
N PHE A 38 -7.77 2.67 0.73
CA PHE A 38 -7.01 1.54 1.26
C PHE A 38 -7.02 0.42 0.24
N GLY A 39 -5.93 0.26 -0.52
CA GLY A 39 -5.82 -0.76 -1.57
C GLY A 39 -5.51 -2.12 -1.00
N VAL A 40 -6.26 -3.11 -1.42
CA VAL A 40 -6.01 -4.53 -1.14
C VAL A 40 -5.89 -5.25 -2.46
N GLU A 41 -4.74 -5.89 -2.73
CA GLU A 41 -4.61 -6.73 -3.91
C GLU A 41 -5.45 -7.99 -3.72
N THR A 42 -6.36 -8.23 -4.67
CA THR A 42 -7.19 -9.43 -4.67
C THR A 42 -6.83 -10.31 -5.87
N VAL A 43 -6.17 -11.44 -5.60
CA VAL A 43 -5.92 -12.49 -6.59
C VAL A 43 -6.63 -13.77 -6.15
N GLN A 44 -7.39 -14.35 -7.05
CA GLN A 44 -8.15 -15.61 -6.90
C GLN A 44 -8.79 -15.89 -5.53
N PHE A 45 -8.01 -16.29 -4.52
CA PHE A 45 -8.52 -16.69 -3.19
C PHE A 45 -8.55 -15.56 -2.16
N GLN A 46 -7.97 -14.41 -2.47
CA GLN A 46 -7.89 -13.28 -1.54
C GLN A 46 -9.12 -12.36 -1.58
N TYR A 47 -10.06 -12.67 -2.46
CA TYR A 47 -11.33 -11.94 -2.56
C TYR A 47 -12.05 -11.83 -1.20
N TYR A 48 -12.10 -12.94 -0.45
CA TYR A 48 -12.72 -12.98 0.87
C TYR A 48 -11.99 -12.12 1.92
N PHE A 49 -10.72 -11.84 1.72
CA PHE A 49 -9.95 -11.08 2.71
C PHE A 49 -10.37 -9.62 2.80
N ALA A 50 -10.62 -8.98 1.69
CA ALA A 50 -11.13 -7.61 1.67
C ALA A 50 -12.48 -7.52 2.41
N GLU A 51 -13.34 -8.53 2.22
CA GLU A 51 -14.63 -8.61 2.90
C GLU A 51 -14.48 -8.83 4.41
N ILE A 52 -13.62 -9.75 4.82
CA ILE A 52 -13.32 -9.97 6.25
C ILE A 52 -12.77 -8.69 6.88
N MET A 53 -11.91 -7.98 6.19
CA MET A 53 -11.35 -6.71 6.66
C MET A 53 -12.44 -5.65 6.85
N ARG A 54 -13.41 -5.52 5.92
CA ARG A 54 -14.56 -4.62 6.05
C ARG A 54 -15.41 -4.98 7.27
N GLN A 55 -15.72 -6.26 7.44
CA GLN A 55 -16.52 -6.74 8.57
C GLN A 55 -15.83 -6.49 9.91
N ARG A 56 -14.53 -6.74 10.01
CA ARG A 56 -13.75 -6.47 11.22
C ARG A 56 -13.68 -4.98 11.55
N ALA A 57 -13.47 -4.13 10.55
CA ALA A 57 -13.51 -2.69 10.73
C ALA A 57 -14.89 -2.22 11.25
N ALA A 58 -15.96 -2.68 10.62
CA ALA A 58 -17.32 -2.35 11.03
C ALA A 58 -17.64 -2.84 12.45
N ALA A 59 -17.16 -4.03 12.84
CA ALA A 59 -17.38 -4.59 14.19
C ALA A 59 -16.77 -3.73 15.30
N VAL A 60 -15.72 -2.97 15.01
CA VAL A 60 -15.10 -2.03 15.96
C VAL A 60 -15.52 -0.57 15.73
N GLY A 61 -16.55 -0.34 14.89
CA GLY A 61 -17.06 1.00 14.60
C GLY A 61 -16.15 1.85 13.71
N GLU A 62 -15.26 1.23 12.95
CA GLU A 62 -14.33 1.91 12.05
C GLU A 62 -14.71 1.71 10.59
N TYR A 63 -14.35 2.68 9.75
CA TYR A 63 -14.51 2.61 8.31
C TYR A 63 -13.15 2.61 7.63
N LEU A 64 -12.87 1.55 6.87
CA LEU A 64 -11.73 1.48 5.96
C LEU A 64 -12.24 1.63 4.51
N PRO A 65 -11.80 2.64 3.77
CA PRO A 65 -12.19 2.85 2.37
C PRO A 65 -11.47 1.85 1.45
N ILE A 66 -11.79 0.57 1.59
CA ILE A 66 -11.13 -0.54 0.89
C ILE A 66 -11.47 -0.48 -0.60
N GLU A 67 -10.43 -0.43 -1.41
CA GLU A 67 -10.47 -0.58 -2.86
C GLU A 67 -9.75 -1.86 -3.26
N GLU A 68 -10.44 -2.77 -3.91
CA GLU A 68 -9.87 -4.02 -4.40
C GLU A 68 -9.07 -3.77 -5.66
N ILE A 69 -7.80 -4.18 -5.63
CA ILE A 69 -6.90 -4.04 -6.76
C ILE A 69 -6.75 -5.39 -7.43
N ASN A 70 -7.31 -5.52 -8.63
CA ASN A 70 -7.10 -6.69 -9.46
C ASN A 70 -6.07 -6.37 -10.55
N SER A 71 -4.87 -6.90 -10.39
CA SER A 71 -3.76 -6.64 -11.30
C SER A 71 -3.67 -7.73 -12.37
N THR A 72 -4.16 -7.41 -13.58
CA THR A 72 -4.04 -8.29 -14.76
C THR A 72 -2.81 -8.00 -15.61
N GLN A 73 -2.17 -6.85 -15.39
CA GLN A 73 -1.00 -6.41 -16.13
C GLN A 73 0.28 -7.12 -15.67
N ASN A 74 1.26 -7.21 -16.56
CA ASN A 74 2.58 -7.72 -16.24
C ASN A 74 3.20 -6.92 -15.09
N LYS A 75 3.66 -7.62 -14.04
CA LYS A 75 4.22 -7.04 -12.84
C LYS A 75 5.44 -6.17 -13.14
N ASP A 76 6.36 -6.64 -14.01
CA ASP A 76 7.57 -5.91 -14.36
C ASP A 76 7.24 -4.58 -15.03
N ALA A 77 6.33 -4.57 -15.99
CA ALA A 77 5.88 -3.34 -16.66
C ALA A 77 5.26 -2.36 -15.65
N ARG A 78 4.49 -2.86 -14.68
CA ARG A 78 3.89 -2.03 -13.63
C ARG A 78 4.97 -1.38 -12.75
N ILE A 79 5.94 -2.17 -12.27
CA ILE A 79 7.01 -1.65 -11.41
C ILE A 79 7.90 -0.66 -12.19
N GLN A 80 8.23 -0.96 -13.44
CA GLN A 80 8.99 -0.05 -14.30
C GLN A 80 8.28 1.28 -14.53
N SER A 81 6.95 1.32 -14.51
CA SER A 81 6.18 2.56 -14.62
C SER A 81 6.44 3.57 -13.51
N LEU A 82 7.05 3.16 -12.40
CA LEU A 82 7.50 4.06 -11.32
C LEU A 82 8.72 4.90 -11.72
N GLN A 83 9.51 4.46 -12.69
CA GLN A 83 10.79 5.06 -13.04
C GLN A 83 10.71 6.57 -13.35
N PRO A 84 9.77 7.05 -14.16
CA PRO A 84 9.62 8.50 -14.40
C PRO A 84 9.33 9.29 -13.14
N PHE A 85 8.52 8.74 -12.22
CA PHE A 85 8.15 9.41 -10.98
C PHE A 85 9.34 9.55 -10.03
N VAL A 86 10.18 8.52 -9.97
CA VAL A 86 11.43 8.55 -9.19
C VAL A 86 12.44 9.49 -9.82
N LYS A 87 12.68 9.37 -11.14
CA LYS A 87 13.65 10.18 -11.88
C LYS A 87 13.33 11.68 -11.81
N ASN A 88 12.06 12.04 -11.89
CA ASN A 88 11.61 13.43 -11.83
C ASN A 88 11.40 13.95 -10.40
N GLY A 89 11.73 13.15 -9.38
CA GLY A 89 11.64 13.55 -7.97
C GLY A 89 10.23 13.67 -7.40
N TYR A 90 9.22 13.13 -8.09
CA TYR A 90 7.86 13.04 -7.56
C TYR A 90 7.76 12.04 -6.41
N ILE A 91 8.54 10.96 -6.49
CA ILE A 91 8.69 9.98 -5.41
C ILE A 91 10.07 10.20 -4.79
N LYS A 92 10.10 10.48 -3.49
CA LYS A 92 11.32 10.64 -2.71
C LYS A 92 11.38 9.59 -1.61
N PHE A 93 12.51 8.92 -1.50
CA PHE A 93 12.73 7.89 -0.50
C PHE A 93 13.46 8.45 0.72
N SER A 94 13.05 8.01 1.91
CA SER A 94 13.82 8.25 3.13
C SER A 94 14.83 7.11 3.35
N LYS A 95 16.01 7.44 3.87
CA LYS A 95 17.01 6.44 4.31
C LYS A 95 16.48 5.48 5.37
N LYS A 96 15.39 5.83 6.04
CA LYS A 96 14.71 4.97 7.01
C LYS A 96 14.04 3.75 6.38
N HIS A 97 13.66 3.84 5.10
CA HIS A 97 12.96 2.77 4.37
C HIS A 97 13.94 1.73 3.81
N LYS A 98 14.77 1.14 4.69
CA LYS A 98 15.88 0.26 4.28
C LYS A 98 15.43 -0.93 3.42
N THR A 99 14.36 -1.63 3.82
CA THR A 99 13.84 -2.80 3.08
C THR A 99 13.31 -2.40 1.71
N LEU A 100 12.53 -1.31 1.63
CA LEU A 100 12.03 -0.80 0.36
C LEU A 100 13.17 -0.41 -0.58
N LEU A 101 14.13 0.38 -0.08
CA LEU A 101 15.30 0.80 -0.87
C LEU A 101 16.11 -0.40 -1.38
N LYS A 102 16.34 -1.39 -0.51
CA LYS A 102 17.04 -2.62 -0.89
C LYS A 102 16.30 -3.33 -2.03
N GLN A 103 15.01 -3.61 -1.88
CA GLN A 103 14.24 -4.31 -2.91
C GLN A 103 14.13 -3.51 -4.22
N MET A 104 14.00 -2.17 -4.14
CA MET A 104 14.03 -1.30 -5.32
C MET A 104 15.36 -1.34 -6.07
N THR A 105 16.48 -1.39 -5.34
CA THR A 105 17.82 -1.44 -5.93
C THR A 105 18.14 -2.80 -6.54
N GLU A 106 17.69 -3.88 -5.91
CA GLU A 106 17.93 -5.25 -6.36
C GLU A 106 16.96 -5.70 -7.48
N TYR A 107 15.87 -4.97 -7.71
CA TYR A 107 14.89 -5.30 -8.73
C TYR A 107 15.48 -5.18 -10.16
N PRO A 108 15.20 -6.11 -11.11
CA PRO A 108 14.34 -7.30 -10.99
C PRO A 108 15.08 -8.56 -10.49
N MET A 109 16.37 -8.49 -10.22
CA MET A 109 17.22 -9.65 -9.88
C MET A 109 17.11 -10.07 -8.42
N GLY A 110 16.49 -9.25 -7.58
CA GLY A 110 16.32 -9.51 -6.16
C GLY A 110 15.36 -10.66 -5.87
N LYS A 111 15.58 -11.33 -4.74
CA LYS A 111 14.74 -12.44 -4.27
C LYS A 111 13.30 -12.01 -3.92
N ASN A 112 13.13 -10.77 -3.50
CA ASN A 112 11.86 -10.21 -3.06
C ASN A 112 11.55 -8.94 -3.84
N ASP A 113 10.32 -8.79 -4.25
CA ASP A 113 9.81 -7.68 -5.05
C ASP A 113 8.48 -7.10 -4.53
N ASP A 114 8.09 -7.51 -3.31
CA ASP A 114 6.81 -7.12 -2.73
C ASP A 114 6.74 -5.61 -2.44
N ALA A 115 7.86 -5.00 -2.04
CA ALA A 115 7.91 -3.58 -1.75
C ALA A 115 7.81 -2.70 -3.02
N PRO A 116 8.52 -2.97 -4.11
CA PRO A 116 8.30 -2.30 -5.40
C PRO A 116 6.87 -2.43 -5.91
N ASP A 117 6.28 -3.61 -5.82
CA ASP A 117 4.92 -3.87 -6.26
C ASP A 117 3.89 -3.11 -5.42
N GLY A 118 4.02 -3.17 -4.10
CA GLY A 118 3.16 -2.41 -3.20
C GLY A 118 3.27 -0.89 -3.38
N LEU A 119 4.48 -0.39 -3.64
CA LEU A 119 4.68 1.03 -3.96
C LEU A 119 3.96 1.42 -5.25
N GLN A 120 4.04 0.58 -6.28
CA GLN A 120 3.37 0.83 -7.55
C GLN A 120 1.84 0.88 -7.37
N MET A 121 1.27 -0.07 -6.64
CA MET A 121 -0.17 -0.07 -6.34
C MET A 121 -0.60 1.18 -5.59
N ALA A 122 0.18 1.62 -4.62
CA ALA A 122 -0.09 2.84 -3.87
C ALA A 122 -0.03 4.10 -4.73
N VAL A 123 0.96 4.20 -5.62
CA VAL A 123 1.06 5.31 -6.57
C VAL A 123 -0.11 5.31 -7.53
N LYS A 124 -0.52 4.15 -8.04
CA LYS A 124 -1.71 4.02 -8.90
C LYS A 124 -2.96 4.53 -8.19
N LEU A 125 -3.21 4.08 -6.97
CA LEU A 125 -4.34 4.55 -6.16
C LEU A 125 -4.32 6.06 -5.96
N ALA A 126 -3.14 6.64 -5.74
CA ALA A 126 -2.99 8.08 -5.58
C ALA A 126 -3.31 8.86 -6.86
N LEU A 127 -2.94 8.31 -8.02
CA LEU A 127 -3.17 8.93 -9.32
C LEU A 127 -4.63 8.79 -9.79
N ASP A 128 -5.29 7.70 -9.43
CA ASP A 128 -6.71 7.44 -9.75
C ASP A 128 -7.67 8.38 -8.99
N VAL A 129 -7.16 9.13 -8.04
CA VAL A 129 -7.91 10.21 -7.42
C VAL A 129 -8.14 11.30 -8.48
N LYS A 130 -9.32 11.31 -9.11
CA LYS A 130 -9.72 12.35 -10.06
C LYS A 130 -9.52 13.70 -9.40
N ILE A 131 -8.68 14.52 -10.02
CA ILE A 131 -8.30 15.86 -9.58
C ILE A 131 -9.54 16.77 -9.66
N GLY A 132 -10.42 16.66 -8.71
CA GLY A 132 -11.51 17.62 -8.48
C GLY A 132 -11.27 18.52 -7.27
N ARG A 133 -10.29 18.18 -6.46
CA ARG A 133 -9.73 19.01 -5.38
C ARG A 133 -8.22 18.83 -5.43
N ARG A 134 -7.46 19.90 -5.19
CA ARG A 134 -6.00 19.80 -4.96
C ARG A 134 -5.79 18.71 -3.91
N VAL A 135 -5.44 17.52 -4.38
CA VAL A 135 -5.07 16.44 -3.50
C VAL A 135 -3.75 16.87 -2.90
N ASP A 136 -3.76 17.17 -1.63
CA ASP A 136 -2.52 17.30 -0.90
C ASP A 136 -1.89 15.90 -0.84
N TYR A 137 -0.97 15.63 -1.78
CA TYR A 137 -0.23 14.37 -1.88
C TYR A 137 0.52 14.01 -0.59
N ARG A 138 0.49 14.90 0.42
CA ARG A 138 1.09 14.71 1.74
C ARG A 138 0.42 13.63 2.57
N SER A 139 -0.73 13.12 2.15
CA SER A 139 -1.50 12.15 2.93
C SER A 139 -1.62 10.76 2.29
N VAL A 140 -0.94 10.49 1.18
CA VAL A 140 -0.96 9.16 0.58
C VAL A 140 0.03 8.26 1.31
N ILE A 141 -0.49 7.47 2.22
CA ILE A 141 0.27 6.41 2.88
C ILE A 141 0.04 5.13 2.11
N ALA A 142 1.12 4.67 1.47
CA ALA A 142 1.17 3.35 0.87
C ALA A 142 1.70 2.37 1.91
N ARG A 143 0.91 1.41 2.28
CA ARG A 143 1.34 0.24 3.03
C ARG A 143 1.32 -0.95 2.08
N ALA A 144 2.51 -1.45 1.73
CA ALA A 144 2.63 -2.73 1.08
C ALA A 144 2.38 -3.82 2.12
N LEU A 145 1.21 -4.42 2.07
CA LEU A 145 0.90 -5.60 2.88
C LEU A 145 1.34 -6.82 2.08
N ASP A 146 2.41 -7.48 2.53
CA ASP A 146 2.90 -8.72 1.91
C ASP A 146 1.92 -9.87 2.20
N PHE A 147 1.06 -10.11 1.24
CA PHE A 147 0.02 -11.13 1.31
C PHE A 147 0.47 -12.50 0.77
N ARG A 148 1.55 -12.54 0.00
CA ARG A 148 1.85 -13.69 -0.85
C ARG A 148 2.49 -14.88 -0.14
N ARG A 149 2.96 -14.74 1.10
CA ARG A 149 3.79 -15.78 1.74
C ARG A 149 3.34 -16.28 3.09
N GLY A 150 2.14 -16.00 3.54
CA GLY A 150 1.74 -16.29 4.92
C GLY A 150 0.59 -17.24 5.13
N ALA A 151 -0.03 -17.78 4.12
CA ALA A 151 -1.34 -18.42 4.26
C ALA A 151 -1.37 -19.96 4.12
N TYR A 152 -0.20 -20.63 4.05
CA TYR A 152 -0.23 -22.10 4.05
C TYR A 152 1.02 -22.67 4.69
#